data_ab70f5817db1b9a737e0c6d8be4c6e8e
#
_entry.id   ab70f5817db1b9a737e0c6d8be4c6e8e
#
_cell.length_a   1.000
_cell.length_b   1.000
_cell.length_c   1.000
_cell.angle_alpha   90.00
_cell.angle_beta   90.00
_cell.angle_gamma   90.00
#
_symmetry.space_group_name_H-M   'P 1'
#
loop_
_entity.id
_entity.type
_entity.pdbx_description
1 polymer ?
#
loop_
_entity_poly.entity_id
_entity_poly.type
_entity_poly.pdbx_seq_one_letter_code
_entity_poly.pdbx_strand_id
1 'polypeptide(L)'
;EIRKMSFIDQLEDYFGPFEISDEDNVEREEIYWRLVRPNEKNDVAPLHADSWFWELGHGTTPNNMVRVKVWIGIYVEPGINGFIYVPGSHLKNLPYNSVLKDGFIKPKIDVDEGSLNPIHFLGKPGDSIIFNDKLIHGSIGKGDRTRVSLEFTMFVKPW
;
A
#
# COMPACT_ATOMS: atom_id res chain seq x y z
N GLU A 1 -2.10 -0.91 20.22
CA GLU A 1 -1.80 0.51 20.48
C GLU A 1 -2.28 1.43 19.34
N ILE A 2 -2.17 1.05 18.06
CA ILE A 2 -2.62 1.90 16.93
C ILE A 2 -4.10 2.24 17.04
N ARG A 3 -4.95 1.31 17.50
CA ARG A 3 -6.39 1.52 17.74
C ARG A 3 -6.73 2.63 18.72
N LYS A 4 -5.75 3.13 19.47
CA LYS A 4 -5.91 4.24 20.43
C LYS A 4 -5.46 5.59 19.89
N MET A 5 -5.03 5.65 18.65
CA MET A 5 -4.58 6.91 18.03
C MET A 5 -5.79 7.66 17.46
N SER A 6 -5.83 8.96 17.67
CA SER A 6 -6.89 9.84 17.11
C SER A 6 -7.04 9.74 15.59
N PHE A 7 -6.01 9.28 14.89
CA PHE A 7 -6.07 8.97 13.48
C PHE A 7 -7.07 7.85 13.18
N ILE A 8 -7.17 6.84 14.04
CA ILE A 8 -8.16 5.76 13.88
C ILE A 8 -9.58 6.29 14.08
N ASP A 9 -9.78 7.17 15.08
CA ASP A 9 -11.09 7.80 15.30
C ASP A 9 -11.54 8.56 14.04
N GLN A 10 -10.62 9.30 13.39
CA GLN A 10 -10.90 10.00 12.12
C GLN A 10 -11.24 9.05 10.97
N LEU A 11 -10.59 7.89 10.89
CA LEU A 11 -10.93 6.86 9.90
C LEU A 11 -12.32 6.27 10.17
N GLU A 12 -12.65 6.00 11.44
CA GLU A 12 -13.97 5.50 11.83
C GLU A 12 -15.09 6.53 11.59
N ASP A 13 -14.81 7.81 11.81
CA ASP A 13 -15.73 8.90 11.52
C ASP A 13 -16.07 8.99 10.03
N TYR A 14 -15.10 8.67 9.16
CA TYR A 14 -15.28 8.77 7.70
C TYR A 14 -15.81 7.48 7.06
N PHE A 15 -15.30 6.34 7.44
CA PHE A 15 -15.61 5.03 6.83
C PHE A 15 -16.62 4.20 7.64
N GLY A 16 -16.96 4.63 8.85
CA GLY A 16 -17.65 3.79 9.83
C GLY A 16 -16.68 2.79 10.49
N PRO A 17 -17.23 1.90 11.34
CA PRO A 17 -16.44 0.85 11.97
C PRO A 17 -15.76 -0.04 10.92
N PHE A 18 -14.49 -0.34 11.11
CA PHE A 18 -13.69 -1.16 10.20
C PHE A 18 -12.83 -2.20 10.94
N GLU A 19 -12.42 -3.21 10.21
CA GLU A 19 -11.43 -4.19 10.66
C GLU A 19 -10.11 -3.93 9.94
N ILE A 20 -8.98 -4.14 10.63
CA ILE A 20 -7.66 -4.20 9.99
C ILE A 20 -7.42 -5.65 9.59
N SER A 21 -6.94 -5.86 8.36
CA SER A 21 -6.76 -7.19 7.81
C SER A 21 -5.71 -8.02 8.54
N ASP A 22 -5.87 -9.33 8.43
CA ASP A 22 -4.90 -10.36 8.76
C ASP A 22 -4.56 -11.09 7.45
N GLU A 23 -3.62 -10.55 6.68
CA GLU A 23 -3.27 -11.05 5.35
C GLU A 23 -2.49 -12.35 5.41
N ASP A 24 -1.66 -12.52 6.45
CA ASP A 24 -0.79 -13.68 6.63
C ASP A 24 -1.41 -14.76 7.52
N ASN A 25 -2.68 -14.60 7.96
CA ASN A 25 -3.43 -15.51 8.84
C ASN A 25 -2.69 -15.79 10.15
N VAL A 26 -2.20 -14.75 10.80
CA VAL A 26 -1.49 -14.82 12.10
C VAL A 26 -2.39 -14.55 13.31
N GLU A 27 -3.71 -14.55 13.08
CA GLU A 27 -4.77 -14.35 14.08
C GLU A 27 -4.71 -13.01 14.80
N ARG A 28 -4.27 -11.95 14.08
CA ARG A 28 -4.18 -10.58 14.60
C ARG A 28 -4.19 -9.56 13.47
N GLU A 29 -4.56 -8.33 13.81
CA GLU A 29 -4.41 -7.16 12.92
C GLU A 29 -2.97 -6.99 12.48
N GLU A 30 -2.75 -6.81 11.18
CA GLU A 30 -1.43 -6.66 10.61
C GLU A 30 -1.15 -5.23 10.15
N ILE A 31 -0.03 -4.72 10.62
CA ILE A 31 0.51 -3.43 10.23
C ILE A 31 1.93 -3.66 9.74
N TYR A 32 2.13 -3.36 8.47
CA TYR A 32 3.41 -3.57 7.81
C TYR A 32 4.30 -2.35 7.93
N TRP A 33 5.47 -2.55 8.54
CA TRP A 33 6.53 -1.56 8.53
C TRP A 33 7.41 -1.75 7.31
N ARG A 34 7.63 -0.66 6.58
CA ARG A 34 8.47 -0.65 5.40
C ARG A 34 9.68 0.25 5.62
N LEU A 35 10.87 -0.32 5.43
CA LEU A 35 12.11 0.40 5.43
C LEU A 35 12.69 0.39 4.01
N VAL A 36 13.07 1.56 3.52
CA VAL A 36 13.78 1.68 2.24
C VAL A 36 15.09 2.40 2.52
N ARG A 37 16.17 1.63 2.48
CA ARG A 37 17.52 2.09 2.75
C ARG A 37 18.10 2.79 1.51
N PRO A 38 18.98 3.78 1.70
CA PRO A 38 19.71 4.39 0.59
C PRO A 38 20.46 3.33 -0.24
N ASN A 39 20.34 3.44 -1.55
CA ASN A 39 21.01 2.56 -2.52
C ASN A 39 20.59 1.07 -2.51
N GLU A 40 19.64 0.67 -1.67
CA GLU A 40 19.12 -0.70 -1.63
C GLU A 40 17.91 -0.86 -2.56
N LYS A 41 18.15 -1.24 -3.80
CA LYS A 41 17.10 -1.41 -4.82
C LYS A 41 16.05 -2.46 -4.44
N ASN A 42 16.44 -3.46 -3.67
CA ASN A 42 15.53 -4.54 -3.24
C ASN A 42 14.49 -4.07 -2.21
N ASP A 43 14.74 -2.95 -1.54
CA ASP A 43 13.80 -2.36 -0.59
C ASP A 43 12.70 -1.55 -1.30
N VAL A 44 12.89 -1.23 -2.59
CA VAL A 44 11.95 -0.43 -3.38
C VAL A 44 10.86 -1.31 -3.96
N ALA A 45 9.62 -1.04 -3.61
CA ALA A 45 8.47 -1.73 -4.21
C ALA A 45 8.25 -1.25 -5.64
N PRO A 46 8.21 -2.15 -6.65
CA PRO A 46 7.84 -1.81 -8.02
C PRO A 46 6.38 -1.35 -8.07
N LEU A 47 5.94 -0.83 -9.21
CA LEU A 47 4.53 -0.49 -9.42
C LEU A 47 3.66 -1.76 -9.40
N HIS A 48 2.63 -1.74 -8.56
CA HIS A 48 1.67 -2.84 -8.39
C HIS A 48 0.33 -2.30 -7.86
N ALA A 49 -0.69 -3.15 -7.90
CA ALA A 49 -1.92 -2.97 -7.11
C ALA A 49 -1.95 -4.00 -5.99
N ASP A 50 -2.37 -3.59 -4.80
CA ASP A 50 -2.50 -4.54 -3.68
C ASP A 50 -3.56 -5.60 -3.95
N SER A 51 -4.63 -5.26 -4.67
CA SER A 51 -5.68 -6.21 -5.07
C SER A 51 -5.15 -7.46 -5.76
N TRP A 52 -4.04 -7.36 -6.47
CA TRP A 52 -3.42 -8.49 -7.15
C TRP A 52 -2.84 -9.54 -6.20
N PHE A 53 -2.35 -9.12 -5.02
CA PHE A 53 -1.90 -10.06 -3.98
C PHE A 53 -3.08 -10.88 -3.46
N TRP A 54 -4.23 -10.23 -3.22
CA TRP A 54 -5.45 -10.90 -2.79
C TRP A 54 -5.99 -11.88 -3.85
N GLU A 55 -5.92 -11.51 -5.11
CA GLU A 55 -6.27 -12.38 -6.25
C GLU A 55 -5.34 -13.59 -6.36
N LEU A 56 -4.08 -13.46 -5.91
CA LEU A 56 -3.10 -14.56 -5.86
C LEU A 56 -3.20 -15.40 -4.57
N GLY A 57 -4.16 -15.12 -3.70
CA GLY A 57 -4.45 -15.91 -2.51
C GLY A 57 -3.78 -15.43 -1.22
N HIS A 58 -3.26 -14.21 -1.18
CA HIS A 58 -2.73 -13.59 0.03
C HIS A 58 -3.87 -12.99 0.86
N GLY A 59 -4.51 -13.80 1.68
CA GLY A 59 -5.59 -13.37 2.57
C GLY A 59 -7.00 -13.50 2.00
N THR A 60 -7.99 -13.21 2.83
CA THR A 60 -9.41 -13.33 2.51
C THR A 60 -10.16 -12.06 2.89
N THR A 61 -10.95 -11.54 1.96
CA THR A 61 -11.82 -10.39 2.25
C THR A 61 -13.14 -10.88 2.83
N PRO A 62 -13.59 -10.36 3.98
CA PRO A 62 -14.89 -10.71 4.53
C PRO A 62 -16.05 -10.38 3.56
N ASN A 63 -17.12 -11.17 3.63
CA ASN A 63 -18.30 -10.96 2.79
C ASN A 63 -18.87 -9.55 2.99
N ASN A 64 -19.25 -8.91 1.90
CA ASN A 64 -19.83 -7.56 1.90
C ASN A 64 -18.90 -6.47 2.46
N MET A 65 -17.60 -6.67 2.38
CA MET A 65 -16.59 -5.66 2.70
C MET A 65 -15.78 -5.31 1.45
N VAL A 66 -15.22 -4.11 1.45
CA VAL A 66 -14.24 -3.65 0.46
C VAL A 66 -12.93 -3.29 1.14
N ARG A 67 -11.83 -3.40 0.41
CA ARG A 67 -10.49 -3.11 0.92
C ARG A 67 -10.13 -1.65 0.63
N VAL A 68 -9.68 -0.98 1.67
CA VAL A 68 -9.11 0.36 1.60
C VAL A 68 -7.72 0.31 2.22
N LYS A 69 -6.75 0.83 1.51
CA LYS A 69 -5.35 0.87 1.97
C LYS A 69 -5.05 2.19 2.65
N VAL A 70 -4.26 2.10 3.69
CA VAL A 70 -3.69 3.26 4.39
C VAL A 70 -2.17 3.14 4.35
N TRP A 71 -1.50 4.19 3.91
CA TRP A 71 -0.06 4.33 3.98
C TRP A 71 0.29 5.61 4.73
N ILE A 72 1.24 5.54 5.66
CA ILE A 72 1.66 6.66 6.50
C ILE A 72 3.18 6.81 6.43
N GLY A 73 3.66 8.01 6.10
CA GLY A 73 5.07 8.33 6.13
C GLY A 73 5.53 8.67 7.55
N ILE A 74 6.44 7.88 8.12
CA ILE A 74 7.03 8.13 9.45
C ILE A 74 8.32 8.96 9.32
N TYR A 75 9.24 8.50 8.48
CA TYR A 75 10.43 9.24 8.06
C TYR A 75 10.46 9.24 6.54
N VAL A 76 10.09 10.36 5.95
CA VAL A 76 10.03 10.55 4.49
C VAL A 76 10.58 11.92 4.13
N GLU A 77 11.15 12.01 2.94
CA GLU A 77 11.60 13.25 2.32
C GLU A 77 10.71 13.50 1.10
N PRO A 78 9.79 14.49 1.16
CA PRO A 78 8.81 14.72 0.10
C PRO A 78 9.45 14.88 -1.29
N GLY A 79 8.99 14.09 -2.27
CA GLY A 79 9.50 14.10 -3.64
C GLY A 79 10.87 13.42 -3.85
N ILE A 80 11.55 12.98 -2.78
CA ILE A 80 12.85 12.31 -2.84
C ILE A 80 12.71 10.82 -2.59
N ASN A 81 12.12 10.44 -1.46
CA ASN A 81 11.74 9.07 -1.17
C ASN A 81 10.27 9.03 -0.71
N GLY A 82 9.65 7.86 -0.77
CA GLY A 82 8.27 7.75 -0.31
C GLY A 82 7.38 6.99 -1.28
N PHE A 83 6.15 7.46 -1.39
CA PHE A 83 5.08 6.81 -2.13
C PHE A 83 4.89 7.47 -3.50
N ILE A 84 4.74 6.64 -4.53
CA ILE A 84 4.34 7.06 -5.87
C ILE A 84 3.08 6.33 -6.29
N TYR A 85 2.27 6.94 -7.12
CA TYR A 85 1.02 6.34 -7.59
C TYR A 85 0.63 6.84 -8.97
N VAL A 86 -0.21 6.07 -9.66
CA VAL A 86 -0.75 6.40 -10.97
C VAL A 86 -2.20 6.87 -10.81
N PRO A 87 -2.49 8.17 -10.94
CA PRO A 87 -3.83 8.70 -10.76
C PRO A 87 -4.86 8.02 -11.67
N GLY A 88 -6.02 7.65 -11.11
CA GLY A 88 -7.13 7.04 -11.85
C GLY A 88 -6.89 5.58 -12.28
N SER A 89 -5.76 4.97 -11.94
CA SER A 89 -5.46 3.58 -12.34
C SER A 89 -6.40 2.56 -11.68
N HIS A 90 -6.96 2.85 -10.52
CA HIS A 90 -7.94 2.00 -9.85
C HIS A 90 -9.25 1.79 -10.64
N LEU A 91 -9.50 2.64 -11.65
CA LEU A 91 -10.64 2.53 -12.56
C LEU A 91 -10.32 1.70 -13.81
N LYS A 92 -9.09 1.18 -13.91
CA LYS A 92 -8.60 0.45 -15.09
C LYS A 92 -8.21 -0.97 -14.70
N ASN A 93 -8.49 -1.92 -15.56
CA ASN A 93 -7.95 -3.28 -15.43
C ASN A 93 -6.61 -3.34 -16.15
N LEU A 94 -5.52 -3.15 -15.42
CA LEU A 94 -4.18 -3.32 -15.96
C LEU A 94 -3.74 -4.77 -15.83
N PRO A 95 -3.12 -5.35 -16.87
CA PRO A 95 -2.66 -6.73 -16.82
C PRO A 95 -1.45 -6.88 -15.89
N TYR A 96 -1.37 -8.04 -15.24
CA TYR A 96 -0.22 -8.44 -14.44
C TYR A 96 0.04 -9.94 -14.61
N ASN A 97 1.26 -10.34 -14.33
CA ASN A 97 1.69 -11.73 -14.26
C ASN A 97 2.08 -12.09 -12.83
N SER A 98 1.98 -13.37 -12.47
CA SER A 98 2.53 -13.87 -11.22
C SER A 98 3.98 -14.29 -11.44
N VAL A 99 4.86 -13.91 -10.50
CA VAL A 99 6.27 -14.31 -10.49
C VAL A 99 6.63 -14.91 -9.13
N LEU A 100 7.44 -15.98 -9.16
CA LEU A 100 8.01 -16.54 -7.93
C LEU A 100 9.25 -15.72 -7.54
N LYS A 101 9.22 -15.08 -6.39
CA LYS A 101 10.35 -14.32 -5.86
C LYS A 101 10.50 -14.59 -4.36
N ASP A 102 11.68 -15.00 -3.94
CA ASP A 102 12.01 -15.30 -2.54
C ASP A 102 11.08 -16.37 -1.90
N GLY A 103 10.60 -17.34 -2.70
CA GLY A 103 9.67 -18.38 -2.25
C GLY A 103 8.20 -17.97 -2.23
N PHE A 104 7.86 -16.74 -2.60
CA PHE A 104 6.50 -16.22 -2.62
C PHE A 104 6.04 -15.89 -4.04
N ILE A 105 4.77 -16.16 -4.33
CA ILE A 105 4.13 -15.71 -5.56
C ILE A 105 3.81 -14.21 -5.39
N LYS A 106 4.37 -13.37 -6.27
CA LYS A 106 4.17 -11.91 -6.24
C LYS A 106 3.63 -11.44 -7.59
N PRO A 107 2.76 -10.44 -7.62
CA PRO A 107 2.32 -9.84 -8.86
C PRO A 107 3.44 -8.98 -9.47
N LYS A 108 3.49 -8.98 -10.80
CA LYS A 108 4.34 -8.09 -11.59
C LYS A 108 3.49 -7.48 -12.70
N ILE A 109 3.44 -6.17 -12.76
CA ILE A 109 2.72 -5.46 -13.81
C ILE A 109 3.22 -5.86 -15.19
N ASP A 110 2.30 -6.05 -16.13
CA ASP A 110 2.60 -6.48 -17.51
C ASP A 110 2.34 -5.35 -18.52
N VAL A 111 2.82 -4.16 -18.18
CA VAL A 111 2.86 -3.01 -19.09
C VAL A 111 4.18 -2.27 -18.92
N ASP A 112 4.53 -1.44 -19.87
CA ASP A 112 5.67 -0.53 -19.73
C ASP A 112 5.41 0.49 -18.61
N GLU A 113 6.11 0.36 -17.50
CA GLU A 113 5.98 1.26 -16.35
C GLU A 113 6.27 2.72 -16.72
N GLY A 114 7.14 2.98 -17.71
CA GLY A 114 7.42 4.32 -18.21
C GLY A 114 6.20 5.00 -18.84
N SER A 115 5.25 4.24 -19.35
CA SER A 115 4.01 4.76 -19.94
C SER A 115 2.96 5.19 -18.92
N LEU A 116 3.08 4.77 -17.66
CA LEU A 116 2.07 4.96 -16.62
C LEU A 116 2.11 6.35 -15.98
N ASN A 117 3.21 7.09 -16.13
CA ASN A 117 3.39 8.43 -15.58
C ASN A 117 3.04 8.54 -14.09
N PRO A 118 3.69 7.77 -13.20
CA PRO A 118 3.42 7.85 -11.77
C PRO A 118 3.83 9.23 -11.23
N ILE A 119 3.05 9.72 -10.27
CA ILE A 119 3.34 10.97 -9.57
C ILE A 119 3.73 10.71 -8.12
N HIS A 120 4.46 11.64 -7.52
CA HIS A 120 4.88 11.55 -6.12
C HIS A 120 3.77 12.01 -5.19
N PHE A 121 3.52 11.27 -4.13
CA PHE A 121 2.84 11.80 -2.96
C PHE A 121 3.83 12.66 -2.17
N LEU A 122 3.57 13.95 -2.11
CA LEU A 122 4.45 14.93 -1.46
C LEU A 122 4.18 15.08 0.04
N GLY A 123 3.71 14.02 0.68
CA GLY A 123 3.43 13.98 2.11
C GLY A 123 4.69 14.14 2.94
N LYS A 124 4.55 14.87 4.06
CA LYS A 124 5.57 15.05 5.09
C LYS A 124 5.48 13.91 6.13
N PRO A 125 6.47 13.76 7.02
CA PRO A 125 6.34 12.87 8.15
C PRO A 125 5.05 13.11 8.95
N GLY A 126 4.27 12.06 9.15
CA GLY A 126 2.93 12.08 9.75
C GLY A 126 1.77 12.18 8.76
N ASP A 127 2.01 12.57 7.52
CA ASP A 127 0.96 12.57 6.50
C ASP A 127 0.65 11.14 6.04
N SER A 128 -0.62 10.92 5.69
CA SER A 128 -1.11 9.65 5.17
C SER A 128 -1.78 9.80 3.82
N ILE A 129 -1.78 8.73 3.05
CA ILE A 129 -2.60 8.58 1.86
C ILE A 129 -3.51 7.36 2.05
N ILE A 130 -4.79 7.53 1.75
CA ILE A 130 -5.82 6.51 1.82
C ILE A 130 -6.32 6.26 0.41
N PHE A 131 -6.33 5.00 -0.02
CA PHE A 131 -6.59 4.70 -1.42
C PHE A 131 -7.26 3.33 -1.61
N ASN A 132 -7.90 3.18 -2.76
CA ASN A 132 -8.46 1.89 -3.19
C ASN A 132 -7.34 0.90 -3.49
N ASP A 133 -7.47 -0.34 -3.06
CA ASP A 133 -6.47 -1.41 -3.24
C ASP A 133 -6.11 -1.73 -4.70
N LYS A 134 -6.92 -1.27 -5.66
CA LYS A 134 -6.64 -1.36 -7.10
C LYS A 134 -5.77 -0.22 -7.63
N LEU A 135 -5.45 0.80 -6.82
CA LEU A 135 -4.58 1.88 -7.24
C LEU A 135 -3.17 1.34 -7.53
N ILE A 136 -2.67 1.61 -8.75
CA ILE A 136 -1.28 1.31 -9.06
C ILE A 136 -0.39 2.27 -8.29
N HIS A 137 0.46 1.71 -7.46
CA HIS A 137 1.38 2.46 -6.63
C HIS A 137 2.69 1.69 -6.43
N GLY A 138 3.64 2.37 -5.85
CA GLY A 138 4.93 1.81 -5.54
C GLY A 138 5.73 2.75 -4.65
N SER A 139 7.03 2.53 -4.60
CA SER A 139 7.91 3.40 -3.82
C SER A 139 9.11 3.88 -4.63
N ILE A 140 9.73 4.94 -4.15
CA ILE A 140 11.03 5.40 -4.61
C ILE A 140 12.00 5.42 -3.45
N GLY A 141 13.23 5.05 -3.73
CA GLY A 141 14.33 5.02 -2.76
C GLY A 141 15.49 5.89 -3.26
N LYS A 142 15.24 7.19 -3.38
CA LYS A 142 16.29 8.18 -3.68
C LYS A 142 16.72 8.87 -2.38
N GLY A 143 17.79 9.67 -2.48
CA GLY A 143 18.36 10.37 -1.32
C GLY A 143 19.31 9.49 -0.50
N ASP A 144 19.76 10.02 0.62
CA ASP A 144 20.77 9.42 1.50
C ASP A 144 20.23 8.98 2.87
N ARG A 145 18.92 9.10 3.07
CA ARG A 145 18.25 8.73 4.32
C ARG A 145 17.31 7.55 4.15
N THR A 146 17.27 6.70 5.15
CA THR A 146 16.31 5.59 5.21
C THR A 146 14.90 6.14 5.34
N ARG A 147 14.02 5.78 4.42
CA ARG A 147 12.59 5.97 4.57
C ARG A 147 12.01 4.93 5.52
N VAL A 148 11.12 5.37 6.41
CA VAL A 148 10.28 4.49 7.21
C VAL A 148 8.83 4.86 6.98
N SER A 149 8.01 3.89 6.66
CA SER A 149 6.56 4.04 6.55
C SER A 149 5.86 2.83 7.16
N LEU A 150 4.59 2.99 7.45
CA LEU A 150 3.71 1.88 7.80
C LEU A 150 2.52 1.85 6.85
N GLU A 151 1.94 0.67 6.69
CA GLU A 151 0.76 0.45 5.87
C GLU A 151 -0.10 -0.65 6.45
N PHE A 152 -1.40 -0.58 6.20
CA PHE A 152 -2.36 -1.61 6.54
C PHE A 152 -3.58 -1.56 5.61
N THR A 153 -4.30 -2.67 5.56
CA THR A 153 -5.56 -2.79 4.82
C THR A 153 -6.71 -2.69 5.81
N MET A 154 -7.70 -1.85 5.51
CA MET A 154 -8.98 -1.81 6.22
C MET A 154 -10.03 -2.56 5.42
N PHE A 155 -10.85 -3.34 6.10
CA PHE A 155 -12.11 -3.85 5.59
C PHE A 155 -13.23 -2.91 6.02
N VAL A 156 -13.83 -2.23 5.06
CA VAL A 156 -14.91 -1.28 5.29
C VAL A 156 -16.19 -1.72 4.57
N LYS A 157 -17.35 -1.31 5.07
CA LYS A 157 -18.60 -1.55 4.35
C LYS A 157 -18.63 -0.71 3.08
N PRO A 158 -19.15 -1.25 1.96
CA PRO A 158 -19.39 -0.44 0.77
C PRO A 158 -20.36 0.71 1.09
N TRP A 159 -20.07 1.89 0.57
CA TRP A 159 -20.93 3.08 0.67
C TRP A 159 -21.78 3.24 -0.59
#